data_c9e3136e96a057bc9111b32478b99b6b
#
_entry.id   c9e3136e96a057bc9111b32478b99b6b
#
_cell.length_a   1.000
_cell.length_b   1.000
_cell.length_c   1.000
_cell.angle_alpha   90.00
_cell.angle_beta   90.00
_cell.angle_gamma   90.00
#
_symmetry.space_group_name_H-M   'P 1'
#
loop_
_entity.id
_entity.type
_entity.pdbx_description
1 polymer ?
#
loop_
_entity_poly.entity_id
_entity_poly.type
_entity_poly.pdbx_seq_one_letter_code
_entity_poly.pdbx_strand_id
1 'polypeptide(L)'
;MGAALRGLRARASPDLARGLTGRNDNLEHLPIFLAMRGKWAAVIGGGLAAARRAELLLRAGAHVTVFAPSFSDEFTDVAEAFAFERIARWPHKAAELEGVAVCVVATDDTAQDQRGHAIAKEAKALVNVATRPDLCDFVLPSIVDRSPLVVAISTGGASPILGRMLKARLEATIPAAYGRLADFVRDSRAKVNAAIADTTGRRRFWERTLEGPIGEMVLAGDEARAVQALAAEIDHAASGESGEKLGEVYLVGAGPGDPDLLTFRALRLMQKAEVVLYDRLVDPAIVNLARREAERIYVGKRPKDHPVPQEEISEMLIRLARQGKRVLRLKGGDPFVFGRGGEEIEKLAEHRIPFQVCPGVTAAIGCSAYSGIPLTHRDHAQACVFVTAHSKHGPVDLDWATVIRPDQTVAVYMGLNHIEELMAAFVAHGASPDLPAAIVDNGTRPNQRVVIGTLADLAAKARAADLRGPTIVIVGTVVRLREKLDWHWRPKGADGSNEEQA
;
A
#
# COMPACT_ATOMS: atom_id res chain seq x y z
N MET A 1 54.95 19.31 12.85
CA MET A 1 53.86 19.02 11.88
C MET A 1 52.49 19.17 12.54
N GLY A 2 52.06 20.38 12.89
CA GLY A 2 50.88 20.65 13.74
C GLY A 2 50.29 22.03 13.54
N ALA A 3 50.38 22.63 12.34
CA ALA A 3 49.93 24.01 12.08
C ALA A 3 49.26 24.26 10.73
N ALA A 4 48.79 23.20 9.99
CA ALA A 4 48.29 23.38 8.64
C ALA A 4 46.80 22.95 8.40
N LEU A 5 46.03 22.75 9.47
CA LEU A 5 44.60 22.35 9.35
C LEU A 5 43.58 23.32 9.97
N ARG A 6 43.94 24.59 10.13
CA ARG A 6 43.02 25.65 10.68
C ARG A 6 42.67 26.74 9.66
N GLY A 7 42.52 26.44 8.39
CA GLY A 7 42.35 27.52 7.40
C GLY A 7 41.36 27.26 6.26
N LEU A 8 40.38 26.36 6.37
CA LEU A 8 39.36 26.19 5.32
C LEU A 8 37.96 26.06 5.91
N ARG A 9 37.51 27.09 6.64
CA ARG A 9 36.10 27.39 6.78
C ARG A 9 35.73 28.40 5.70
N ALA A 10 35.53 27.92 4.49
CA ALA A 10 34.82 28.69 3.49
C ALA A 10 33.39 28.90 3.99
N ARG A 11 33.04 30.16 4.30
CA ARG A 11 31.67 30.58 4.57
C ARG A 11 30.90 30.48 3.25
N ALA A 12 30.22 29.37 3.03
CA ALA A 12 29.14 29.32 2.04
C ALA A 12 28.00 30.20 2.55
N SER A 13 27.59 31.20 1.77
CA SER A 13 26.46 32.07 2.08
C SER A 13 25.20 31.23 2.21
N PRO A 14 24.35 31.46 3.24
CA PRO A 14 23.12 30.70 3.45
C PRO A 14 22.08 30.78 2.32
N ASP A 15 22.21 31.72 1.40
CA ASP A 15 21.21 31.98 0.37
C ASP A 15 21.41 31.20 -0.93
N LEU A 16 22.57 30.57 -1.17
CA LEU A 16 22.79 29.76 -2.39
C LEU A 16 22.29 28.31 -2.27
N ALA A 17 22.02 27.81 -1.05
CA ALA A 17 21.51 26.47 -0.80
C ALA A 17 19.97 26.36 -0.95
N ARG A 18 19.24 27.47 -0.90
CA ARG A 18 17.76 27.49 -0.96
C ARG A 18 17.16 27.23 -2.35
N GLY A 19 17.96 27.17 -3.40
CA GLY A 19 17.49 27.22 -4.79
C GLY A 19 17.23 25.89 -5.48
N LEU A 20 17.71 24.73 -5.00
CA LEU A 20 17.78 23.53 -5.85
C LEU A 20 17.02 22.29 -5.35
N THR A 21 16.51 22.20 -4.12
CA THR A 21 15.84 20.95 -3.67
C THR A 21 14.55 21.10 -2.87
N GLY A 22 14.18 22.27 -2.38
CA GLY A 22 13.01 22.44 -1.48
C GLY A 22 13.11 21.64 -0.18
N ARG A 23 14.28 21.11 0.16
CA ARG A 23 14.55 20.37 1.40
C ARG A 23 15.05 21.33 2.47
N ASN A 24 14.44 21.22 3.66
CA ASN A 24 15.04 21.74 4.87
C ASN A 24 16.28 20.87 5.15
N ASP A 25 17.48 21.37 4.89
CA ASP A 25 18.74 20.60 5.03
C ASP A 25 19.15 20.39 6.49
N ASN A 26 18.34 20.79 7.48
CA ASN A 26 18.63 20.61 8.90
C ASN A 26 17.77 19.48 9.47
N LEU A 27 18.43 18.34 9.72
CA LEU A 27 17.90 17.29 10.60
C LEU A 27 18.00 17.78 12.04
N GLU A 28 16.89 17.93 12.76
CA GLU A 28 16.89 18.25 14.18
C GLU A 28 17.45 17.11 15.04
N HIS A 29 17.21 15.86 14.62
CA HIS A 29 17.64 14.66 15.32
C HIS A 29 18.33 13.68 14.37
N LEU A 30 19.43 13.11 14.83
CA LEU A 30 20.09 11.99 14.14
C LEU A 30 19.32 10.69 14.41
N PRO A 31 18.76 10.02 13.40
CA PRO A 31 18.09 8.73 13.59
C PRO A 31 19.12 7.62 13.81
N ILE A 32 19.08 7.01 14.99
CA ILE A 32 19.93 5.89 15.38
C ILE A 32 19.12 4.82 16.10
N PHE A 33 19.57 3.57 16.03
CA PHE A 33 19.08 2.48 16.86
C PHE A 33 20.12 2.13 17.91
N LEU A 34 19.75 2.22 19.19
CA LEU A 34 20.62 1.89 20.30
C LEU A 34 20.54 0.39 20.60
N ALA A 35 21.70 -0.27 20.69
CA ALA A 35 21.80 -1.65 21.16
C ALA A 35 21.66 -1.68 22.69
N MET A 36 20.48 -2.08 23.18
CA MET A 36 20.17 -2.05 24.61
C MET A 36 20.32 -3.42 25.29
N ARG A 37 20.48 -4.50 24.55
CA ARG A 37 20.61 -5.85 25.10
C ARG A 37 21.75 -5.94 26.10
N GLY A 38 21.41 -6.32 27.33
CA GLY A 38 22.38 -6.44 28.45
C GLY A 38 22.88 -5.13 29.03
N LYS A 39 22.36 -3.96 28.60
CA LYS A 39 22.68 -2.67 29.18
C LYS A 39 21.66 -2.27 30.23
N TRP A 40 22.12 -1.44 31.20
CA TRP A 40 21.25 -0.90 32.22
C TRP A 40 20.47 0.30 31.72
N ALA A 41 19.19 0.35 32.08
CA ALA A 41 18.30 1.47 31.84
C ALA A 41 17.51 1.79 33.10
N ALA A 42 17.22 3.07 33.31
CA ALA A 42 16.41 3.53 34.44
C ALA A 42 15.12 4.19 33.93
N VAL A 43 14.02 3.98 34.65
CA VAL A 43 12.78 4.72 34.50
C VAL A 43 12.44 5.38 35.81
N ILE A 44 12.24 6.70 35.78
CA ILE A 44 11.81 7.50 36.92
C ILE A 44 10.36 7.91 36.69
N GLY A 45 9.45 7.26 37.38
CA GLY A 45 7.99 7.41 37.22
C GLY A 45 7.24 6.12 37.46
N GLY A 46 6.02 6.20 37.98
CA GLY A 46 5.19 5.03 38.32
C GLY A 46 3.84 4.97 37.59
N GLY A 47 3.53 5.93 36.72
CA GLY A 47 2.28 5.98 35.97
C GLY A 47 2.33 5.23 34.63
N LEU A 48 1.21 5.25 33.89
CA LEU A 48 1.04 4.62 32.58
C LEU A 48 2.16 4.97 31.58
N ALA A 49 2.57 6.24 31.55
CA ALA A 49 3.62 6.69 30.66
C ALA A 49 4.97 6.03 30.97
N ALA A 50 5.31 5.86 32.26
CA ALA A 50 6.52 5.19 32.71
C ALA A 50 6.45 3.68 32.42
N ALA A 51 5.32 3.02 32.67
CA ALA A 51 5.13 1.59 32.41
C ALA A 51 5.37 1.24 30.93
N ARG A 52 4.77 1.98 30.01
CA ARG A 52 4.97 1.79 28.55
C ARG A 52 6.43 1.96 28.11
N ARG A 53 7.18 2.85 28.76
CA ARG A 53 8.59 3.07 28.45
C ARG A 53 9.48 2.00 29.05
N ALA A 54 9.15 1.54 30.26
CA ALA A 54 9.81 0.39 30.88
C ALA A 54 9.65 -0.86 30.01
N GLU A 55 8.43 -1.15 29.56
CA GLU A 55 8.15 -2.26 28.63
C GLU A 55 8.98 -2.17 27.35
N LEU A 56 9.05 -0.99 26.73
CA LEU A 56 9.85 -0.79 25.52
C LEU A 56 11.33 -1.11 25.72
N LEU A 57 11.91 -0.65 26.83
CA LEU A 57 13.31 -0.92 27.20
C LEU A 57 13.54 -2.40 27.49
N LEU A 58 12.62 -3.05 28.21
CA LEU A 58 12.66 -4.49 28.48
C LEU A 58 12.57 -5.32 27.20
N ARG A 59 11.67 -4.98 26.27
CA ARG A 59 11.58 -5.60 24.93
C ARG A 59 12.86 -5.42 24.13
N ALA A 60 13.59 -4.32 24.32
CA ALA A 60 14.90 -4.11 23.71
C ALA A 60 16.03 -4.91 24.41
N GLY A 61 15.72 -5.70 25.44
CA GLY A 61 16.66 -6.55 26.18
C GLY A 61 17.51 -5.81 27.20
N ALA A 62 17.09 -4.63 27.68
CA ALA A 62 17.75 -3.90 28.74
C ALA A 62 17.44 -4.50 30.13
N HIS A 63 18.37 -4.32 31.08
CA HIS A 63 18.10 -4.48 32.51
C HIS A 63 17.48 -3.17 33.00
N VAL A 64 16.22 -3.21 33.45
CA VAL A 64 15.48 -2.00 33.81
C VAL A 64 15.26 -1.92 35.30
N THR A 65 15.61 -0.76 35.88
CA THR A 65 15.26 -0.37 37.23
C THR A 65 14.27 0.78 37.21
N VAL A 66 13.15 0.64 37.90
CA VAL A 66 12.09 1.66 37.95
C VAL A 66 12.02 2.28 39.36
N PHE A 67 12.11 3.61 39.42
CA PHE A 67 12.03 4.39 40.64
C PHE A 67 10.69 5.14 40.70
N ALA A 68 9.86 4.85 41.70
CA ALA A 68 8.61 5.57 41.94
C ALA A 68 8.10 5.31 43.37
N PRO A 69 7.47 6.28 44.07
CA PRO A 69 6.84 6.04 45.36
C PRO A 69 5.65 5.05 45.29
N SER A 70 4.97 5.01 44.14
CA SER A 70 3.85 4.10 43.86
C SER A 70 3.89 3.69 42.39
N PHE A 71 3.27 2.55 42.07
CA PHE A 71 3.21 1.98 40.72
C PHE A 71 1.74 1.79 40.34
N SER A 72 1.39 2.16 39.13
CA SER A 72 0.06 1.93 38.53
C SER A 72 -0.14 0.46 38.16
N ASP A 73 -1.39 0.08 37.91
CA ASP A 73 -1.79 -1.31 37.61
C ASP A 73 -1.08 -1.84 36.33
N GLU A 74 -0.75 -0.98 35.38
CA GLU A 74 -0.03 -1.36 34.16
C GLU A 74 1.36 -1.94 34.43
N PHE A 75 1.98 -1.60 35.54
CA PHE A 75 3.24 -2.24 35.95
C PHE A 75 3.04 -3.69 36.42
N THR A 76 1.83 -4.11 36.76
CA THR A 76 1.52 -5.51 37.01
C THR A 76 1.59 -6.32 35.72
N ASP A 77 0.97 -5.82 34.64
CA ASP A 77 1.03 -6.45 33.31
C ASP A 77 2.48 -6.56 32.80
N VAL A 78 3.29 -5.50 32.99
CA VAL A 78 4.70 -5.51 32.63
C VAL A 78 5.47 -6.55 33.47
N ALA A 79 5.16 -6.70 34.76
CA ALA A 79 5.82 -7.64 35.64
C ALA A 79 5.45 -9.12 35.37
N GLU A 80 4.28 -9.37 34.81
CA GLU A 80 3.90 -10.70 34.33
C GLU A 80 4.72 -11.14 33.11
N ALA A 81 5.08 -10.18 32.25
CA ALA A 81 5.79 -10.45 31.00
C ALA A 81 7.31 -10.37 31.13
N PHE A 82 7.83 -9.54 32.04
CA PHE A 82 9.26 -9.23 32.15
C PHE A 82 9.72 -9.13 33.59
N ALA A 83 10.94 -9.61 33.87
CA ALA A 83 11.62 -9.35 35.13
C ALA A 83 12.31 -7.99 35.12
N PHE A 84 12.05 -7.13 36.10
CA PHE A 84 12.72 -5.84 36.31
C PHE A 84 12.73 -5.45 37.78
N GLU A 85 13.58 -4.51 38.14
CA GLU A 85 13.73 -4.02 39.53
C GLU A 85 12.77 -2.85 39.79
N ARG A 86 12.07 -2.86 40.93
CA ARG A 86 11.22 -1.77 41.41
C ARG A 86 11.76 -1.20 42.74
N ILE A 87 12.01 0.10 42.74
CA ILE A 87 12.44 0.84 43.95
C ILE A 87 11.34 1.81 44.33
N ALA A 88 10.69 1.57 45.48
CA ALA A 88 9.48 2.30 45.93
C ALA A 88 9.83 3.71 46.49
N ARG A 89 10.63 4.48 45.78
CA ARG A 89 11.00 5.87 46.07
C ARG A 89 11.61 6.53 44.84
N TRP A 90 11.76 7.85 44.88
CA TRP A 90 12.56 8.58 43.89
C TRP A 90 14.06 8.35 44.08
N PRO A 91 14.89 8.43 43.03
CA PRO A 91 16.33 8.43 43.18
C PRO A 91 16.77 9.74 43.86
N HIS A 92 17.80 9.65 44.70
CA HIS A 92 18.29 10.81 45.48
C HIS A 92 19.64 11.34 44.99
N LYS A 93 20.44 10.52 44.32
CA LYS A 93 21.80 10.86 43.88
C LYS A 93 22.19 10.10 42.60
N ALA A 94 23.10 10.68 41.84
CA ALA A 94 23.60 10.12 40.59
C ALA A 94 24.22 8.73 40.70
N ALA A 95 24.83 8.41 41.85
CA ALA A 95 25.43 7.09 42.10
C ALA A 95 24.40 5.93 42.01
N GLU A 96 23.10 6.20 42.18
CA GLU A 96 22.04 5.19 42.02
C GLU A 96 21.75 4.87 40.54
N LEU A 97 22.22 5.70 39.63
CA LEU A 97 22.11 5.54 38.20
C LEU A 97 23.48 5.29 37.54
N GLU A 98 24.49 4.91 38.31
CA GLU A 98 25.81 4.62 37.75
C GLU A 98 25.76 3.46 36.76
N GLY A 99 26.34 3.63 35.57
CA GLY A 99 26.35 2.62 34.54
C GLY A 99 25.06 2.56 33.70
N VAL A 100 24.03 3.36 34.02
CA VAL A 100 22.80 3.46 33.25
C VAL A 100 23.10 4.11 31.90
N ALA A 101 22.81 3.40 30.82
CA ALA A 101 23.01 3.91 29.46
C ALA A 101 21.88 4.89 29.04
N VAL A 102 20.65 4.61 29.44
CA VAL A 102 19.45 5.38 29.11
C VAL A 102 18.59 5.56 30.34
N CYS A 103 18.16 6.80 30.60
CA CYS A 103 17.22 7.14 31.66
C CYS A 103 15.97 7.80 31.03
N VAL A 104 14.80 7.29 31.38
CA VAL A 104 13.51 7.89 30.96
C VAL A 104 12.84 8.45 32.20
N VAL A 105 12.47 9.72 32.16
CA VAL A 105 11.78 10.44 33.25
C VAL A 105 10.33 10.69 32.80
N ALA A 106 9.35 10.19 33.56
CA ALA A 106 7.92 10.28 33.27
C ALA A 106 7.14 10.26 34.59
N THR A 107 7.22 11.35 35.36
CA THR A 107 6.68 11.41 36.76
C THR A 107 5.30 12.09 36.82
N ASP A 108 4.85 12.74 35.77
CA ASP A 108 3.65 13.60 35.75
C ASP A 108 3.73 14.82 36.68
N ASP A 109 4.93 15.08 37.26
CA ASP A 109 5.24 16.23 38.12
C ASP A 109 6.48 16.96 37.58
N THR A 110 6.32 18.22 37.21
CA THR A 110 7.39 19.01 36.58
C THR A 110 8.63 19.18 37.49
N ALA A 111 8.48 19.29 38.80
CA ALA A 111 9.59 19.44 39.73
C ALA A 111 10.35 18.12 39.87
N GLN A 112 9.68 17.00 39.90
CA GLN A 112 10.28 15.68 39.91
C GLN A 112 10.95 15.35 38.56
N ASP A 113 10.33 15.75 37.46
CA ASP A 113 10.92 15.60 36.12
C ASP A 113 12.27 16.35 36.02
N GLN A 114 12.34 17.60 36.53
CA GLN A 114 13.60 18.35 36.58
C GLN A 114 14.66 17.71 37.50
N ARG A 115 14.25 17.20 38.66
CA ARG A 115 15.16 16.49 39.56
C ARG A 115 15.68 15.20 38.95
N GLY A 116 14.78 14.39 38.39
CA GLY A 116 15.15 13.15 37.72
C GLY A 116 16.10 13.39 36.55
N HIS A 117 15.84 14.43 35.75
CA HIS A 117 16.74 14.86 34.68
C HIS A 117 18.13 15.24 35.23
N ALA A 118 18.20 16.08 36.27
CA ALA A 118 19.48 16.51 36.84
C ALA A 118 20.32 15.32 37.34
N ILE A 119 19.71 14.40 38.10
CA ILE A 119 20.35 13.18 38.60
C ILE A 119 20.87 12.31 37.45
N ALA A 120 20.07 12.12 36.41
CA ALA A 120 20.44 11.29 35.24
C ALA A 120 21.58 11.94 34.43
N LYS A 121 21.57 13.25 34.28
CA LYS A 121 22.67 14.01 33.61
C LYS A 121 23.95 13.93 34.37
N GLU A 122 23.91 14.03 35.70
CA GLU A 122 25.09 13.87 36.58
C GLU A 122 25.64 12.45 36.45
N ALA A 123 24.79 11.43 36.36
CA ALA A 123 25.16 10.04 36.10
C ALA A 123 25.67 9.78 34.69
N LYS A 124 25.66 10.78 33.78
CA LYS A 124 26.06 10.70 32.37
C LYS A 124 25.20 9.75 31.53
N ALA A 125 23.95 9.48 31.93
CA ALA A 125 23.00 8.73 31.16
C ALA A 125 22.43 9.59 29.99
N LEU A 126 22.04 8.96 28.90
CA LEU A 126 21.18 9.63 27.90
C LEU A 126 19.80 9.79 28.49
N VAL A 127 19.25 10.99 28.45
CA VAL A 127 17.97 11.30 29.12
C VAL A 127 16.85 11.60 28.14
N ASN A 128 15.69 11.03 28.41
CA ASN A 128 14.41 11.43 27.79
C ASN A 128 13.43 11.83 28.90
N VAL A 129 12.90 13.04 28.84
CA VAL A 129 11.85 13.52 29.74
C VAL A 129 10.54 13.59 28.95
N ALA A 130 9.55 12.80 29.36
CA ALA A 130 8.35 12.52 28.56
C ALA A 130 7.54 13.77 28.17
N THR A 131 7.50 14.77 29.05
CA THR A 131 6.70 16.00 28.90
C THR A 131 7.52 17.22 28.49
N ARG A 132 8.86 17.10 28.43
CA ARG A 132 9.81 18.21 28.26
C ARG A 132 10.83 17.91 27.17
N PRO A 133 10.47 18.15 25.89
CA PRO A 133 11.40 17.94 24.76
C PRO A 133 12.72 18.72 24.89
N ASP A 134 12.68 19.88 25.52
CA ASP A 134 13.84 20.75 25.79
C ASP A 134 14.88 20.14 26.75
N LEU A 135 14.49 19.12 27.51
CA LEU A 135 15.35 18.39 28.43
C LEU A 135 15.81 17.03 27.89
N CYS A 136 15.50 16.71 26.64
CA CYS A 136 15.78 15.41 26.06
C CYS A 136 17.10 15.39 25.29
N ASP A 137 17.97 14.39 25.57
CA ASP A 137 19.10 14.07 24.68
C ASP A 137 18.64 13.25 23.45
N PHE A 138 17.51 12.57 23.54
CA PHE A 138 16.92 11.78 22.45
C PHE A 138 15.39 11.78 22.56
N VAL A 139 14.73 11.51 21.44
CA VAL A 139 13.27 11.36 21.38
C VAL A 139 12.89 9.89 21.14
N LEU A 140 11.79 9.45 21.75
CA LEU A 140 11.21 8.14 21.50
C LEU A 140 10.23 8.25 20.31
N PRO A 141 10.49 7.53 19.20
CA PRO A 141 9.66 7.60 17.99
C PRO A 141 8.37 6.78 18.12
N SER A 142 7.45 6.99 17.18
CA SER A 142 6.41 5.99 16.91
C SER A 142 7.04 4.78 16.22
N ILE A 143 6.76 3.57 16.70
CA ILE A 143 7.43 2.34 16.25
C ILE A 143 6.44 1.43 15.53
N VAL A 144 6.79 0.98 14.33
CA VAL A 144 6.20 -0.19 13.66
C VAL A 144 7.15 -1.36 13.90
N ASP A 145 6.73 -2.27 14.77
CA ASP A 145 7.50 -3.44 15.15
C ASP A 145 7.09 -4.66 14.31
N ARG A 146 8.02 -5.15 13.53
CA ARG A 146 7.97 -6.39 12.75
C ARG A 146 9.25 -7.17 13.01
N SER A 147 9.67 -7.21 14.28
CA SER A 147 10.98 -7.78 14.66
C SER A 147 11.34 -9.04 13.87
N PRO A 148 12.60 -9.10 13.37
CA PRO A 148 13.70 -8.18 13.61
C PRO A 148 13.67 -6.88 12.77
N LEU A 149 12.70 -6.69 11.89
CA LEU A 149 12.51 -5.44 11.13
C LEU A 149 11.79 -4.41 12.02
N VAL A 150 12.38 -3.24 12.21
CA VAL A 150 11.79 -2.13 12.96
C VAL A 150 11.81 -0.86 12.14
N VAL A 151 10.67 -0.15 12.10
CA VAL A 151 10.56 1.19 11.50
C VAL A 151 10.26 2.21 12.60
N ALA A 152 11.08 3.25 12.69
CA ALA A 152 10.92 4.33 13.66
C ALA A 152 10.54 5.63 12.95
N ILE A 153 9.52 6.33 13.46
CA ILE A 153 8.96 7.55 12.87
C ILE A 153 9.04 8.67 13.88
N SER A 154 9.79 9.73 13.56
CA SER A 154 9.82 10.97 14.33
C SER A 154 9.24 12.11 13.49
N THR A 155 8.49 12.99 14.13
CA THR A 155 7.96 14.24 13.54
C THR A 155 8.70 15.48 14.06
N GLY A 156 9.89 15.30 14.70
CA GLY A 156 10.63 16.40 15.33
C GLY A 156 9.84 17.10 16.44
N GLY A 157 8.90 16.40 17.10
CA GLY A 157 8.02 17.00 18.12
C GLY A 157 6.81 17.76 17.54
N ALA A 158 6.72 17.94 16.19
CA ALA A 158 5.69 18.76 15.58
C ALA A 158 4.26 18.24 15.80
N SER A 159 4.04 16.92 15.74
CA SER A 159 2.70 16.36 15.95
C SER A 159 2.70 14.86 16.29
N PRO A 160 2.33 14.50 17.51
CA PRO A 160 2.11 13.09 17.89
C PRO A 160 1.00 12.42 17.06
N ILE A 161 0.01 13.19 16.60
CA ILE A 161 -1.09 12.70 15.77
C ILE A 161 -0.56 12.27 14.40
N LEU A 162 0.27 13.10 13.77
CA LEU A 162 0.89 12.78 12.48
C LEU A 162 1.76 11.51 12.58
N GLY A 163 2.53 11.38 13.67
CA GLY A 163 3.31 10.16 13.94
C GLY A 163 2.45 8.91 14.02
N ARG A 164 1.30 8.97 14.71
CA ARG A 164 0.33 7.86 14.79
C ARG A 164 -0.32 7.53 13.44
N MET A 165 -0.71 8.54 12.68
CA MET A 165 -1.29 8.34 11.35
C MET A 165 -0.31 7.65 10.38
N LEU A 166 0.95 8.09 10.37
CA LEU A 166 2.00 7.46 9.56
C LEU A 166 2.30 6.05 10.03
N LYS A 167 2.34 5.82 11.36
CA LYS A 167 2.48 4.48 11.93
C LYS A 167 1.37 3.55 11.42
N ALA A 168 0.10 3.94 11.52
CA ALA A 168 -1.04 3.14 11.08
C ALA A 168 -0.96 2.81 9.57
N ARG A 169 -0.58 3.77 8.73
CA ARG A 169 -0.36 3.53 7.29
C ARG A 169 0.76 2.53 7.04
N LEU A 170 1.89 2.65 7.72
CA LEU A 170 3.01 1.72 7.59
C LEU A 170 2.68 0.34 8.13
N GLU A 171 1.91 0.22 9.22
CA GLU A 171 1.43 -1.06 9.74
C GLU A 171 0.55 -1.80 8.74
N ALA A 172 -0.27 -1.08 7.97
CA ALA A 172 -1.06 -1.65 6.88
C ALA A 172 -0.20 -2.09 5.68
N THR A 173 0.87 -1.34 5.37
CA THR A 173 1.73 -1.58 4.20
C THR A 173 2.82 -2.60 4.49
N ILE A 174 3.30 -2.70 5.74
CA ILE A 174 4.36 -3.62 6.18
C ILE A 174 3.74 -4.66 7.12
N PRO A 175 3.18 -5.76 6.60
CA PRO A 175 2.60 -6.81 7.43
C PRO A 175 3.66 -7.54 8.28
N ALA A 176 3.21 -8.25 9.33
CA ALA A 176 4.08 -9.01 10.23
C ALA A 176 4.96 -10.04 9.50
N ALA A 177 4.52 -10.50 8.34
CA ALA A 177 5.27 -11.42 7.48
C ALA A 177 6.66 -10.91 7.08
N TYR A 178 6.89 -9.59 7.07
CA TYR A 178 8.23 -9.05 6.79
C TYR A 178 9.27 -9.36 7.89
N GLY A 179 8.82 -9.58 9.13
CA GLY A 179 9.69 -10.12 10.20
C GLY A 179 10.21 -11.51 9.83
N ARG A 180 9.31 -12.42 9.42
CA ARG A 180 9.69 -13.77 8.94
C ARG A 180 10.66 -13.70 7.75
N LEU A 181 10.42 -12.79 6.82
CA LEU A 181 11.31 -12.60 5.67
C LEU A 181 12.72 -12.15 6.11
N ALA A 182 12.81 -11.27 7.10
CA ALA A 182 14.10 -10.84 7.66
C ALA A 182 14.82 -11.97 8.41
N ASP A 183 14.09 -12.81 9.15
CA ASP A 183 14.63 -14.01 9.78
C ASP A 183 15.14 -15.01 8.74
N PHE A 184 14.35 -15.29 7.72
CA PHE A 184 14.71 -16.15 6.59
C PHE A 184 16.04 -15.73 5.93
N VAL A 185 16.22 -14.42 5.70
CA VAL A 185 17.48 -13.86 5.17
C VAL A 185 18.63 -14.09 6.13
N ARG A 186 18.42 -13.78 7.42
CA ARG A 186 19.45 -13.94 8.45
C ARG A 186 19.95 -15.38 8.54
N ASP A 187 19.01 -16.33 8.59
CA ASP A 187 19.32 -17.74 8.78
C ASP A 187 19.97 -18.38 7.54
N SER A 188 19.65 -17.85 6.36
CA SER A 188 20.20 -18.31 5.08
C SER A 188 21.51 -17.61 4.67
N ARG A 189 21.85 -16.50 5.32
CA ARG A 189 22.96 -15.61 4.91
C ARG A 189 24.32 -16.33 4.83
N ALA A 190 24.59 -17.22 5.79
CA ALA A 190 25.85 -17.96 5.81
C ALA A 190 26.01 -18.86 4.59
N LYS A 191 24.95 -19.56 4.18
CA LYS A 191 24.93 -20.45 3.02
C LYS A 191 25.16 -19.68 1.73
N VAL A 192 24.48 -18.56 1.55
CA VAL A 192 24.65 -17.68 0.37
C VAL A 192 26.06 -17.10 0.31
N ASN A 193 26.64 -16.68 1.46
CA ASN A 193 27.99 -16.15 1.51
C ASN A 193 29.06 -17.20 1.17
N ALA A 194 28.83 -18.46 1.49
CA ALA A 194 29.72 -19.58 1.14
C ALA A 194 29.66 -19.91 -0.36
N ALA A 195 28.48 -19.81 -0.97
CA ALA A 195 28.28 -20.17 -2.38
C ALA A 195 28.67 -19.03 -3.35
N ILE A 196 28.49 -17.78 -2.95
CA ILE A 196 28.73 -16.60 -3.82
C ILE A 196 29.82 -15.73 -3.20
N ALA A 197 31.03 -15.79 -3.77
CA ALA A 197 32.21 -15.12 -3.22
C ALA A 197 32.16 -13.58 -3.31
N ASP A 198 31.63 -13.03 -4.43
CA ASP A 198 31.65 -11.59 -4.68
C ASP A 198 30.44 -10.85 -4.06
N THR A 199 30.66 -9.65 -3.56
CA THR A 199 29.64 -8.84 -2.88
C THR A 199 28.51 -8.39 -3.81
N THR A 200 28.82 -8.11 -5.07
CA THR A 200 27.86 -7.65 -6.07
C THR A 200 26.94 -8.80 -6.48
N GLY A 201 27.48 -10.01 -6.66
CA GLY A 201 26.71 -11.23 -6.90
C GLY A 201 25.77 -11.56 -5.76
N ARG A 202 26.26 -11.48 -4.51
CA ARG A 202 25.41 -11.66 -3.31
C ARG A 202 24.26 -10.66 -3.25
N ARG A 203 24.54 -9.37 -3.52
CA ARG A 203 23.51 -8.33 -3.54
C ARG A 203 22.45 -8.65 -4.61
N ARG A 204 22.86 -8.96 -5.85
CA ARG A 204 21.93 -9.32 -6.94
C ARG A 204 21.15 -10.60 -6.64
N PHE A 205 21.77 -11.57 -5.99
CA PHE A 205 21.11 -12.80 -5.56
C PHE A 205 20.00 -12.49 -4.57
N TRP A 206 20.28 -11.70 -3.52
CA TRP A 206 19.27 -11.33 -2.52
C TRP A 206 18.17 -10.43 -3.08
N GLU A 207 18.50 -9.46 -3.93
CA GLU A 207 17.49 -8.63 -4.61
C GLU A 207 16.50 -9.51 -5.39
N ARG A 208 17.02 -10.46 -6.18
CA ARG A 208 16.19 -11.40 -6.94
C ARG A 208 15.37 -12.34 -6.06
N THR A 209 15.98 -12.91 -5.02
CA THR A 209 15.33 -13.86 -4.10
C THR A 209 14.19 -13.18 -3.33
N LEU A 210 14.44 -12.00 -2.77
CA LEU A 210 13.48 -11.29 -1.94
C LEU A 210 12.33 -10.66 -2.74
N GLU A 211 12.62 -10.23 -3.95
CA GLU A 211 11.63 -9.66 -4.85
C GLU A 211 10.92 -10.71 -5.73
N GLY A 212 11.42 -11.93 -5.76
CA GLY A 212 10.93 -13.05 -6.57
C GLY A 212 9.98 -14.00 -5.84
N PRO A 213 9.68 -15.16 -6.46
CA PRO A 213 8.76 -16.16 -5.92
C PRO A 213 9.13 -16.64 -4.51
N ILE A 214 10.41 -16.77 -4.20
CA ILE A 214 10.87 -17.24 -2.88
C ILE A 214 10.45 -16.26 -1.79
N GLY A 215 10.64 -14.96 -2.01
CA GLY A 215 10.16 -13.93 -1.08
C GLY A 215 8.65 -13.97 -0.88
N GLU A 216 7.88 -14.17 -1.95
CA GLU A 216 6.42 -14.30 -1.87
C GLU A 216 5.98 -15.57 -1.10
N MET A 217 6.72 -16.71 -1.24
CA MET A 217 6.46 -17.92 -0.44
C MET A 217 6.64 -17.64 1.06
N VAL A 218 7.72 -16.97 1.45
CA VAL A 218 7.95 -16.59 2.85
C VAL A 218 6.87 -15.64 3.36
N LEU A 219 6.49 -14.63 2.57
CA LEU A 219 5.41 -13.70 2.93
C LEU A 219 4.06 -14.41 3.08
N ALA A 220 3.82 -15.47 2.29
CA ALA A 220 2.63 -16.31 2.38
C ALA A 220 2.68 -17.32 3.53
N GLY A 221 3.82 -17.51 4.22
CA GLY A 221 4.00 -18.44 5.32
C GLY A 221 4.44 -19.87 4.88
N ASP A 222 4.79 -20.06 3.61
CA ASP A 222 5.29 -21.34 3.08
C ASP A 222 6.83 -21.42 3.16
N GLU A 223 7.35 -21.35 4.39
CA GLU A 223 8.79 -21.31 4.64
C GLU A 223 9.51 -22.59 4.19
N ALA A 224 8.86 -23.74 4.33
CA ALA A 224 9.45 -25.03 3.94
C ALA A 224 9.78 -25.06 2.44
N ARG A 225 8.83 -24.65 1.60
CA ARG A 225 9.07 -24.54 0.15
C ARG A 225 10.05 -23.44 -0.20
N ALA A 226 10.00 -22.32 0.51
CA ALA A 226 10.96 -21.24 0.31
C ALA A 226 12.40 -21.68 0.56
N VAL A 227 12.66 -22.46 1.63
CA VAL A 227 13.98 -23.03 1.95
C VAL A 227 14.47 -23.98 0.85
N GLN A 228 13.58 -24.85 0.36
CA GLN A 228 13.94 -25.78 -0.73
C GLN A 228 14.25 -25.03 -2.03
N ALA A 229 13.42 -24.05 -2.40
CA ALA A 229 13.63 -23.23 -3.58
C ALA A 229 14.91 -22.39 -3.48
N LEU A 230 15.22 -21.85 -2.29
CA LEU A 230 16.46 -21.13 -2.05
C LEU A 230 17.69 -22.03 -2.19
N ALA A 231 17.64 -23.28 -1.69
CA ALA A 231 18.74 -24.23 -1.84
C ALA A 231 19.03 -24.50 -3.33
N ALA A 232 18.00 -24.76 -4.13
CA ALA A 232 18.13 -24.94 -5.58
C ALA A 232 18.73 -23.71 -6.29
N GLU A 233 18.31 -22.49 -5.89
CA GLU A 233 18.87 -21.24 -6.43
C GLU A 233 20.33 -21.03 -6.03
N ILE A 234 20.73 -21.44 -4.83
CA ILE A 234 22.14 -21.38 -4.38
C ILE A 234 22.99 -22.36 -5.20
N ASP A 235 22.53 -23.60 -5.38
CA ASP A 235 23.24 -24.62 -6.16
C ASP A 235 23.40 -24.18 -7.63
N HIS A 236 22.35 -23.60 -8.20
CA HIS A 236 22.40 -23.02 -9.55
C HIS A 236 23.38 -21.83 -9.65
N ALA A 237 23.40 -20.97 -8.65
CA ALA A 237 24.34 -19.84 -8.60
C ALA A 237 25.80 -20.31 -8.44
N ALA A 238 26.03 -21.42 -7.72
CA ALA A 238 27.35 -22.00 -7.52
C ALA A 238 27.87 -22.75 -8.75
N SER A 239 27.00 -23.35 -9.56
CA SER A 239 27.38 -24.10 -10.77
C SER A 239 27.89 -23.20 -11.92
N GLY A 240 27.70 -21.88 -11.81
CA GLY A 240 28.11 -20.94 -12.85
C GLY A 240 27.30 -21.04 -14.14
N GLU A 241 26.26 -21.88 -14.16
CA GLU A 241 25.35 -21.97 -15.30
C GLU A 241 24.51 -20.70 -15.38
N SER A 242 25.00 -19.73 -16.15
CA SER A 242 24.21 -18.60 -16.62
C SER A 242 23.25 -19.08 -17.72
N GLY A 243 22.24 -19.87 -17.33
CA GLY A 243 21.09 -20.09 -18.20
C GLY A 243 20.47 -18.74 -18.58
N GLU A 244 20.00 -18.60 -19.80
CA GLU A 244 19.23 -17.41 -20.23
C GLU A 244 18.15 -17.14 -19.18
N LYS A 245 18.32 -16.05 -18.42
CA LYS A 245 17.41 -15.71 -17.34
C LYS A 245 16.09 -15.26 -17.94
N LEU A 246 15.12 -16.16 -18.02
CA LEU A 246 13.76 -15.79 -18.30
C LEU A 246 13.30 -14.78 -17.24
N GLY A 247 12.77 -13.66 -17.70
CA GLY A 247 12.06 -12.72 -16.86
C GLY A 247 10.69 -13.27 -16.44
N GLU A 248 9.90 -12.44 -15.87
CA GLU A 248 8.57 -12.79 -15.36
C GLU A 248 7.53 -11.75 -15.82
N VAL A 249 6.29 -12.19 -16.06
CA VAL A 249 5.18 -11.29 -16.42
C VAL A 249 4.18 -11.20 -15.27
N TYR A 250 3.86 -9.97 -14.86
CA TYR A 250 2.83 -9.67 -13.88
C TYR A 250 1.58 -9.15 -14.59
N LEU A 251 0.49 -9.90 -14.57
CA LEU A 251 -0.81 -9.46 -15.05
C LEU A 251 -1.58 -8.85 -13.89
N VAL A 252 -1.75 -7.53 -13.88
CA VAL A 252 -2.22 -6.79 -12.69
C VAL A 252 -3.45 -5.96 -13.00
N GLY A 253 -4.47 -6.09 -12.16
CA GLY A 253 -5.65 -5.23 -12.16
C GLY A 253 -5.34 -3.89 -11.49
N ALA A 254 -5.60 -2.81 -12.23
CA ALA A 254 -5.42 -1.43 -11.77
C ALA A 254 -6.61 -0.89 -10.95
N GLY A 255 -7.69 -1.67 -10.84
CA GLY A 255 -8.95 -1.15 -10.31
C GLY A 255 -9.66 -0.19 -11.27
N PRO A 256 -10.79 0.41 -10.84
CA PRO A 256 -11.67 1.18 -11.72
C PRO A 256 -11.21 2.62 -11.97
N GLY A 257 -10.23 3.15 -11.23
CA GLY A 257 -9.71 4.51 -11.46
C GLY A 257 -9.07 5.17 -10.24
N ASP A 258 -9.65 5.00 -9.03
CA ASP A 258 -9.08 5.51 -7.80
C ASP A 258 -7.82 4.72 -7.40
N PRO A 259 -6.65 5.37 -7.22
CA PRO A 259 -5.43 4.72 -6.77
C PRO A 259 -5.56 3.99 -5.42
N ASP A 260 -6.42 4.46 -4.52
CA ASP A 260 -6.62 3.84 -3.20
C ASP A 260 -7.36 2.48 -3.30
N LEU A 261 -7.91 2.13 -4.47
CA LEU A 261 -8.50 0.82 -4.76
C LEU A 261 -7.50 -0.20 -5.33
N LEU A 262 -6.23 0.16 -5.43
CA LEU A 262 -5.19 -0.81 -5.74
C LEU A 262 -5.00 -1.79 -4.59
N THR A 263 -4.80 -3.06 -4.93
CA THR A 263 -4.35 -4.02 -3.93
C THR A 263 -2.89 -3.75 -3.54
N PHE A 264 -2.52 -4.01 -2.29
CA PHE A 264 -1.12 -3.91 -1.86
C PHE A 264 -0.16 -4.76 -2.71
N ARG A 265 -0.65 -5.92 -3.19
CA ARG A 265 0.12 -6.78 -4.09
C ARG A 265 0.34 -6.10 -5.44
N ALA A 266 -0.68 -5.47 -6.02
CA ALA A 266 -0.55 -4.71 -7.26
C ALA A 266 0.53 -3.64 -7.13
N LEU A 267 0.48 -2.84 -6.07
CA LEU A 267 1.47 -1.79 -5.81
C LEU A 267 2.89 -2.36 -5.69
N ARG A 268 3.08 -3.46 -4.94
CA ARG A 268 4.40 -4.12 -4.84
C ARG A 268 4.93 -4.60 -6.19
N LEU A 269 4.08 -5.23 -7.02
CA LEU A 269 4.48 -5.69 -8.36
C LEU A 269 4.81 -4.52 -9.29
N MET A 270 4.07 -3.42 -9.19
CA MET A 270 4.36 -2.18 -9.94
C MET A 270 5.72 -1.58 -9.58
N GLN A 271 6.11 -1.64 -8.31
CA GLN A 271 7.42 -1.18 -7.85
C GLN A 271 8.58 -2.11 -8.24
N LYS A 272 8.29 -3.38 -8.53
CA LYS A 272 9.29 -4.38 -8.97
C LYS A 272 9.50 -4.39 -10.49
N ALA A 273 8.50 -3.97 -11.26
CA ALA A 273 8.53 -4.06 -12.72
C ALA A 273 9.58 -3.16 -13.35
N GLU A 274 10.25 -3.68 -14.37
CA GLU A 274 11.23 -2.92 -15.20
C GLU A 274 10.57 -2.34 -16.44
N VAL A 275 9.48 -2.98 -16.91
CA VAL A 275 8.66 -2.51 -18.03
C VAL A 275 7.19 -2.58 -17.63
N VAL A 276 6.42 -1.54 -17.93
CA VAL A 276 4.97 -1.45 -17.67
C VAL A 276 4.23 -1.25 -18.98
N LEU A 277 3.45 -2.25 -19.41
CA LEU A 277 2.53 -2.14 -20.53
C LEU A 277 1.13 -1.76 -20.00
N TYR A 278 0.56 -0.68 -20.48
CA TYR A 278 -0.74 -0.19 -20.01
C TYR A 278 -1.60 0.36 -21.15
N ASP A 279 -2.90 0.41 -20.95
CA ASP A 279 -3.87 0.91 -21.93
C ASP A 279 -4.66 2.14 -21.41
N ARG A 280 -5.57 2.66 -22.21
CA ARG A 280 -6.36 3.87 -21.95
C ARG A 280 -7.25 3.78 -20.69
N LEU A 281 -7.61 2.60 -20.25
CA LEU A 281 -8.52 2.43 -19.11
C LEU A 281 -7.81 2.65 -17.77
N VAL A 282 -6.49 2.51 -17.75
CA VAL A 282 -5.69 2.76 -16.55
C VAL A 282 -5.53 4.25 -16.33
N ASP A 283 -5.84 4.72 -15.12
CA ASP A 283 -5.65 6.12 -14.78
C ASP A 283 -4.17 6.51 -14.75
N PRO A 284 -3.77 7.68 -15.28
CA PRO A 284 -2.39 8.16 -15.23
C PRO A 284 -1.81 8.24 -13.82
N ALA A 285 -2.63 8.57 -12.81
CA ALA A 285 -2.18 8.60 -11.41
C ALA A 285 -1.72 7.21 -10.96
N ILE A 286 -2.40 6.15 -11.39
CA ILE A 286 -2.01 4.76 -11.09
C ILE A 286 -0.73 4.38 -11.84
N VAL A 287 -0.61 4.69 -13.12
CA VAL A 287 0.63 4.42 -13.89
C VAL A 287 1.84 5.06 -13.25
N ASN A 288 1.67 6.26 -12.65
CA ASN A 288 2.74 6.99 -11.97
C ASN A 288 3.18 6.35 -10.65
N LEU A 289 2.43 5.40 -10.09
CA LEU A 289 2.85 4.61 -8.93
C LEU A 289 3.87 3.51 -9.27
N ALA A 290 4.10 3.22 -10.56
CA ALA A 290 5.20 2.35 -10.96
C ALA A 290 6.55 3.01 -10.63
N ARG A 291 7.58 2.18 -10.40
CA ARG A 291 8.91 2.72 -10.08
C ARG A 291 9.38 3.70 -11.16
N ARG A 292 10.15 4.70 -10.75
CA ARG A 292 10.54 5.83 -11.63
C ARG A 292 11.31 5.38 -12.88
N GLU A 293 12.17 4.40 -12.74
CA GLU A 293 13.05 3.87 -13.78
C GLU A 293 12.36 2.86 -14.71
N ALA A 294 11.10 2.47 -14.43
CA ALA A 294 10.38 1.55 -15.29
C ALA A 294 10.09 2.18 -16.66
N GLU A 295 10.40 1.44 -17.72
CA GLU A 295 9.98 1.78 -19.07
C GLU A 295 8.44 1.69 -19.17
N ARG A 296 7.78 2.73 -19.68
CA ARG A 296 6.32 2.78 -19.81
C ARG A 296 5.92 2.66 -21.27
N ILE A 297 5.23 1.59 -21.63
CA ILE A 297 4.77 1.30 -22.98
C ILE A 297 3.26 1.37 -23.03
N TYR A 298 2.73 2.35 -23.78
CA TYR A 298 1.31 2.47 -24.01
C TYR A 298 0.85 1.54 -25.15
N VAL A 299 -0.05 0.61 -24.87
CA VAL A 299 -0.55 -0.38 -25.83
C VAL A 299 -2.03 -0.16 -26.20
N GLY A 300 -2.64 0.94 -25.76
CA GLY A 300 -4.02 1.30 -26.12
C GLY A 300 -4.15 1.95 -27.50
N LYS A 301 -5.41 2.16 -27.94
CA LYS A 301 -5.71 2.88 -29.19
C LYS A 301 -5.26 4.34 -29.08
N ARG A 302 -4.42 4.80 -30.03
CA ARG A 302 -4.13 6.22 -30.21
C ARG A 302 -5.10 6.82 -31.21
N PRO A 303 -5.51 8.11 -31.06
CA PRO A 303 -6.22 8.81 -32.14
C PRO A 303 -5.31 8.84 -33.38
N LYS A 304 -5.75 8.26 -34.48
CA LYS A 304 -5.05 8.15 -35.77
C LYS A 304 -4.13 6.92 -36.01
N ASP A 305 -3.86 6.09 -35.00
CA ASP A 305 -3.10 4.85 -35.18
C ASP A 305 -4.02 3.62 -35.12
N HIS A 306 -3.68 2.56 -35.85
CA HIS A 306 -4.34 1.28 -35.68
C HIS A 306 -4.13 0.77 -34.24
N PRO A 307 -5.15 0.17 -33.61
CA PRO A 307 -4.99 -0.43 -32.29
C PRO A 307 -3.94 -1.52 -32.38
N VAL A 308 -3.04 -1.59 -31.40
CA VAL A 308 -2.10 -2.73 -31.28
C VAL A 308 -2.96 -4.00 -31.16
N PRO A 309 -2.86 -4.96 -32.07
CA PRO A 309 -3.59 -6.22 -31.97
C PRO A 309 -3.27 -6.94 -30.65
N GLN A 310 -4.23 -7.71 -30.14
CA GLN A 310 -4.03 -8.44 -28.88
C GLN A 310 -2.86 -9.41 -28.98
N GLU A 311 -2.66 -10.01 -30.16
CA GLU A 311 -1.54 -10.92 -30.43
C GLU A 311 -0.18 -10.21 -30.29
N GLU A 312 -0.05 -9.00 -30.84
CA GLU A 312 1.18 -8.21 -30.69
C GLU A 312 1.50 -7.85 -29.24
N ILE A 313 0.45 -7.60 -28.41
CA ILE A 313 0.65 -7.37 -26.97
C ILE A 313 1.24 -8.62 -26.31
N SER A 314 0.67 -9.80 -26.60
CA SER A 314 1.15 -11.07 -26.05
C SER A 314 2.57 -11.39 -26.51
N GLU A 315 2.89 -11.16 -27.79
CA GLU A 315 4.25 -11.32 -28.32
C GLU A 315 5.25 -10.35 -27.67
N MET A 316 4.85 -9.10 -27.41
CA MET A 316 5.68 -8.13 -26.71
C MET A 316 5.98 -8.57 -25.28
N LEU A 317 4.99 -9.08 -24.54
CA LEU A 317 5.16 -9.63 -23.21
C LEU A 317 6.18 -10.79 -23.21
N ILE A 318 6.02 -11.75 -24.15
CA ILE A 318 6.90 -12.89 -24.31
C ILE A 318 8.33 -12.45 -24.65
N ARG A 319 8.49 -11.55 -25.62
CA ARG A 319 9.80 -11.04 -26.05
C ARG A 319 10.54 -10.35 -24.92
N LEU A 320 9.86 -9.47 -24.17
CA LEU A 320 10.48 -8.76 -23.05
C LEU A 320 10.85 -9.70 -21.90
N ALA A 321 10.01 -10.69 -21.60
CA ALA A 321 10.32 -11.69 -20.61
C ALA A 321 11.50 -12.58 -21.02
N ARG A 322 11.62 -12.95 -22.30
CA ARG A 322 12.81 -13.66 -22.82
C ARG A 322 14.10 -12.85 -22.74
N GLN A 323 14.01 -11.53 -22.70
CA GLN A 323 15.14 -10.64 -22.41
C GLN A 323 15.51 -10.58 -20.92
N GLY A 324 14.90 -11.38 -20.07
CA GLY A 324 15.13 -11.40 -18.63
C GLY A 324 14.45 -10.28 -17.86
N LYS A 325 13.54 -9.51 -18.48
CA LYS A 325 12.87 -8.37 -17.83
C LYS A 325 11.66 -8.81 -16.99
N ARG A 326 11.43 -8.10 -15.90
CA ARG A 326 10.16 -8.18 -15.13
C ARG A 326 9.15 -7.24 -15.76
N VAL A 327 8.15 -7.80 -16.41
CA VAL A 327 7.20 -7.08 -17.24
C VAL A 327 5.84 -7.01 -16.53
N LEU A 328 5.32 -5.83 -16.32
CA LEU A 328 3.98 -5.62 -15.78
C LEU A 328 2.99 -5.32 -16.91
N ARG A 329 1.94 -6.09 -17.04
CA ARG A 329 0.77 -5.76 -17.83
C ARG A 329 -0.30 -5.19 -16.92
N LEU A 330 -0.50 -3.88 -16.94
CA LEU A 330 -1.46 -3.17 -16.09
C LEU A 330 -2.77 -2.96 -16.86
N LYS A 331 -3.89 -3.45 -16.32
CA LYS A 331 -5.21 -3.46 -16.95
C LYS A 331 -6.24 -2.75 -16.08
N GLY A 332 -7.08 -1.89 -16.64
CA GLY A 332 -8.18 -1.27 -15.91
C GLY A 332 -9.15 -2.31 -15.33
N GLY A 333 -9.63 -2.07 -14.10
CA GLY A 333 -10.50 -3.01 -13.40
C GLY A 333 -9.75 -4.27 -12.95
N ASP A 334 -10.34 -5.42 -13.23
CA ASP A 334 -9.79 -6.76 -13.03
C ASP A 334 -9.36 -7.40 -14.36
N PRO A 335 -8.19 -8.06 -14.43
CA PRO A 335 -7.71 -8.63 -15.70
C PRO A 335 -8.61 -9.71 -16.30
N PHE A 336 -9.35 -10.46 -15.48
CA PHE A 336 -10.17 -11.59 -15.88
C PHE A 336 -11.65 -11.23 -16.08
N VAL A 337 -12.06 -9.99 -15.76
CA VAL A 337 -13.44 -9.53 -15.98
C VAL A 337 -13.49 -8.65 -17.24
N PHE A 338 -13.88 -9.21 -18.37
CA PHE A 338 -13.94 -8.57 -19.69
C PHE A 338 -12.66 -7.88 -20.14
N GLY A 339 -11.52 -8.26 -19.53
CA GLY A 339 -10.20 -7.67 -19.77
C GLY A 339 -9.33 -8.48 -20.74
N ARG A 340 -9.77 -9.63 -21.24
CA ARG A 340 -8.99 -10.55 -22.09
C ARG A 340 -7.69 -11.06 -21.44
N GLY A 341 -7.58 -10.98 -20.13
CA GLY A 341 -6.38 -11.42 -19.40
C GLY A 341 -6.13 -12.93 -19.54
N GLY A 342 -7.20 -13.74 -19.68
CA GLY A 342 -7.07 -15.17 -19.93
C GLY A 342 -6.29 -15.46 -21.22
N GLU A 343 -6.59 -14.76 -22.32
CA GLU A 343 -5.90 -14.92 -23.61
C GLU A 343 -4.40 -14.58 -23.51
N GLU A 344 -4.06 -13.53 -22.74
CA GLU A 344 -2.66 -13.14 -22.52
C GLU A 344 -1.90 -14.22 -21.72
N ILE A 345 -2.53 -14.79 -20.67
CA ILE A 345 -1.92 -15.84 -19.83
C ILE A 345 -1.76 -17.16 -20.58
N GLU A 346 -2.75 -17.57 -21.38
CA GLU A 346 -2.65 -18.76 -22.21
C GLU A 346 -1.43 -18.71 -23.12
N LYS A 347 -1.17 -17.57 -23.77
CA LYS A 347 0.01 -17.37 -24.62
C LYS A 347 1.32 -17.43 -23.85
N LEU A 348 1.36 -16.84 -22.65
CA LEU A 348 2.55 -16.93 -21.78
C LEU A 348 2.84 -18.37 -21.36
N ALA A 349 1.79 -19.14 -21.00
CA ALA A 349 1.90 -20.54 -20.61
C ALA A 349 2.41 -21.43 -21.77
N GLU A 350 1.86 -21.25 -22.98
CA GLU A 350 2.32 -21.93 -24.21
C GLU A 350 3.83 -21.75 -24.43
N HIS A 351 4.34 -20.54 -24.10
CA HIS A 351 5.76 -20.18 -24.28
C HIS A 351 6.61 -20.42 -23.04
N ARG A 352 6.06 -21.03 -21.99
CA ARG A 352 6.71 -21.33 -20.71
C ARG A 352 7.32 -20.08 -20.03
N ILE A 353 6.68 -18.94 -20.20
CA ILE A 353 7.07 -17.70 -19.53
C ILE A 353 6.48 -17.72 -18.11
N PRO A 354 7.28 -17.54 -17.05
CA PRO A 354 6.78 -17.37 -15.70
C PRO A 354 5.84 -16.18 -15.59
N PHE A 355 4.70 -16.36 -14.92
CA PHE A 355 3.76 -15.27 -14.72
C PHE A 355 3.08 -15.32 -13.35
N GLN A 356 2.59 -14.18 -12.92
CA GLN A 356 1.71 -14.02 -11.76
C GLN A 356 0.48 -13.21 -12.15
N VAL A 357 -0.67 -13.55 -11.57
CA VAL A 357 -1.90 -12.77 -11.74
C VAL A 357 -2.24 -12.11 -10.40
N CYS A 358 -2.49 -10.81 -10.45
CA CYS A 358 -2.96 -10.03 -9.32
C CYS A 358 -4.33 -9.43 -9.66
N PRO A 359 -5.40 -9.81 -8.95
CA PRO A 359 -6.73 -9.29 -9.19
C PRO A 359 -6.81 -7.80 -8.86
N GLY A 360 -7.81 -7.12 -9.42
CA GLY A 360 -8.17 -5.76 -9.09
C GLY A 360 -9.67 -5.61 -8.82
N VAL A 361 -10.08 -4.50 -8.25
CA VAL A 361 -11.50 -4.17 -8.10
C VAL A 361 -12.08 -3.94 -9.49
N THR A 362 -12.98 -4.83 -9.92
CA THR A 362 -13.61 -4.68 -11.25
C THR A 362 -14.52 -3.46 -11.30
N ALA A 363 -14.69 -2.89 -12.50
CA ALA A 363 -15.41 -1.63 -12.69
C ALA A 363 -16.85 -1.66 -12.16
N ALA A 364 -17.58 -2.77 -12.31
CA ALA A 364 -18.94 -2.88 -11.79
C ALA A 364 -18.99 -2.68 -10.25
N ILE A 365 -18.06 -3.30 -9.51
CA ILE A 365 -18.01 -3.20 -8.05
C ILE A 365 -17.59 -1.78 -7.62
N GLY A 366 -16.55 -1.21 -8.24
CA GLY A 366 -16.08 0.12 -7.88
C GLY A 366 -17.09 1.23 -8.21
N CYS A 367 -17.67 1.19 -9.43
CA CYS A 367 -18.71 2.13 -9.84
C CYS A 367 -19.95 2.04 -8.96
N SER A 368 -20.39 0.83 -8.61
CA SER A 368 -21.50 0.58 -7.70
C SER A 368 -21.27 1.23 -6.34
N ALA A 369 -20.14 0.95 -5.69
CA ALA A 369 -19.81 1.48 -4.39
C ALA A 369 -19.74 3.03 -4.39
N TYR A 370 -19.04 3.61 -5.38
CA TYR A 370 -18.84 5.07 -5.47
C TYR A 370 -20.06 5.84 -6.00
N SER A 371 -21.05 5.15 -6.53
CA SER A 371 -22.33 5.76 -6.94
C SER A 371 -23.44 5.61 -5.91
N GLY A 372 -23.23 4.88 -4.81
CA GLY A 372 -24.28 4.58 -3.84
C GLY A 372 -25.37 3.66 -4.40
N ILE A 373 -25.05 2.82 -5.40
CA ILE A 373 -25.97 1.86 -6.01
C ILE A 373 -25.46 0.45 -5.69
N PRO A 374 -25.89 -0.23 -4.63
CA PRO A 374 -25.42 -1.57 -4.30
C PRO A 374 -25.82 -2.57 -5.40
N LEU A 375 -24.93 -3.49 -5.77
CA LEU A 375 -25.25 -4.52 -6.77
C LEU A 375 -26.22 -5.58 -6.25
N THR A 376 -26.27 -5.79 -4.93
CA THR A 376 -27.20 -6.70 -4.28
C THR A 376 -27.83 -6.03 -3.07
N HIS A 377 -29.09 -6.35 -2.79
CA HIS A 377 -29.82 -5.86 -1.62
C HIS A 377 -30.95 -6.82 -1.30
N ARG A 378 -31.19 -7.09 -0.01
CA ARG A 378 -32.21 -8.08 0.42
C ARG A 378 -33.58 -7.86 -0.21
N ASP A 379 -34.01 -6.59 -0.33
CA ASP A 379 -35.33 -6.22 -0.80
C ASP A 379 -35.39 -5.85 -2.29
N HIS A 380 -34.25 -5.85 -3.01
CA HIS A 380 -34.19 -5.39 -4.40
C HIS A 380 -33.53 -6.37 -5.36
N ALA A 381 -32.47 -7.06 -4.94
CA ALA A 381 -31.73 -7.95 -5.83
C ALA A 381 -30.93 -9.00 -5.04
N GLN A 382 -31.25 -10.28 -5.21
CA GLN A 382 -30.53 -11.42 -4.64
C GLN A 382 -29.43 -11.95 -5.57
N ALA A 383 -29.45 -11.52 -6.85
CA ALA A 383 -28.47 -11.90 -7.85
C ALA A 383 -27.91 -10.66 -8.56
N CYS A 384 -26.67 -10.77 -9.05
CA CYS A 384 -26.06 -9.79 -9.94
C CYS A 384 -25.39 -10.50 -11.10
N VAL A 385 -25.70 -10.07 -12.32
CA VAL A 385 -25.11 -10.60 -13.55
C VAL A 385 -24.23 -9.54 -14.21
N PHE A 386 -23.00 -9.92 -14.55
CA PHE A 386 -22.09 -9.10 -15.35
C PHE A 386 -22.17 -9.53 -16.80
N VAL A 387 -22.49 -8.58 -17.67
CA VAL A 387 -22.56 -8.81 -19.11
C VAL A 387 -21.75 -7.75 -19.87
N THR A 388 -21.42 -8.04 -21.11
CA THR A 388 -20.81 -7.07 -22.02
C THR A 388 -21.75 -6.80 -23.21
N ALA A 389 -21.92 -5.53 -23.55
CA ALA A 389 -22.66 -5.13 -24.75
C ALA A 389 -21.85 -5.28 -26.02
N HIS A 390 -20.61 -5.78 -25.96
CA HIS A 390 -19.76 -5.98 -27.12
C HIS A 390 -19.37 -7.45 -27.23
N SER A 391 -19.84 -8.14 -28.31
CA SER A 391 -19.49 -9.53 -28.58
C SER A 391 -18.72 -9.66 -29.91
N LYS A 392 -18.15 -10.87 -30.17
CA LYS A 392 -17.51 -11.19 -31.46
C LYS A 392 -18.51 -11.20 -32.61
N HIS A 393 -19.80 -11.37 -32.32
CA HIS A 393 -20.87 -11.60 -33.31
C HIS A 393 -21.75 -10.36 -33.58
N GLY A 394 -21.44 -9.22 -32.96
CA GLY A 394 -22.18 -7.98 -33.12
C GLY A 394 -22.67 -7.37 -31.80
N PRO A 395 -23.37 -6.23 -31.82
CA PRO A 395 -23.88 -5.60 -30.61
C PRO A 395 -24.99 -6.44 -29.96
N VAL A 396 -24.90 -6.56 -28.63
CA VAL A 396 -26.00 -7.00 -27.74
C VAL A 396 -26.60 -8.38 -28.02
N ASP A 397 -25.76 -9.39 -28.26
CA ASP A 397 -26.22 -10.80 -28.32
C ASP A 397 -26.10 -11.41 -26.87
N LEU A 398 -27.18 -11.32 -26.11
CA LEU A 398 -27.28 -11.78 -24.72
C LEU A 398 -28.36 -12.86 -24.57
N ASP A 399 -28.14 -13.80 -23.64
CA ASP A 399 -29.22 -14.69 -23.20
C ASP A 399 -30.20 -13.90 -22.30
N TRP A 400 -31.19 -13.29 -22.97
CA TRP A 400 -32.15 -12.41 -22.31
C TRP A 400 -32.98 -13.10 -21.21
N ALA A 401 -33.26 -14.40 -21.36
CA ALA A 401 -33.96 -15.18 -20.34
C ALA A 401 -33.16 -15.28 -19.01
N THR A 402 -31.85 -15.28 -19.12
CA THR A 402 -30.95 -15.23 -17.94
C THR A 402 -30.74 -13.81 -17.43
N VAL A 403 -30.69 -12.82 -18.30
CA VAL A 403 -30.42 -11.42 -17.97
C VAL A 403 -31.64 -10.73 -17.34
N ILE A 404 -32.84 -10.99 -17.84
CA ILE A 404 -34.08 -10.35 -17.35
C ILE A 404 -34.78 -11.28 -16.36
N ARG A 405 -34.53 -11.09 -15.08
CA ARG A 405 -35.18 -11.84 -14.00
C ARG A 405 -35.61 -10.88 -12.89
N PRO A 406 -36.70 -11.21 -12.15
CA PRO A 406 -37.01 -10.53 -10.91
C PRO A 406 -35.84 -10.59 -9.93
N ASP A 407 -35.73 -9.59 -9.06
CA ASP A 407 -34.75 -9.53 -7.97
C ASP A 407 -33.29 -9.74 -8.42
N GLN A 408 -32.97 -9.24 -9.62
CA GLN A 408 -31.65 -9.31 -10.23
C GLN A 408 -31.17 -7.93 -10.66
N THR A 409 -29.89 -7.65 -10.41
CA THR A 409 -29.16 -6.50 -10.95
C THR A 409 -28.34 -6.94 -12.16
N VAL A 410 -28.33 -6.14 -13.21
CA VAL A 410 -27.47 -6.35 -14.38
C VAL A 410 -26.45 -5.23 -14.47
N ALA A 411 -25.18 -5.57 -14.46
CA ALA A 411 -24.10 -4.62 -14.69
C ALA A 411 -23.50 -4.85 -16.08
N VAL A 412 -23.68 -3.86 -16.98
CA VAL A 412 -23.29 -3.97 -18.38
C VAL A 412 -22.01 -3.21 -18.64
N TYR A 413 -21.00 -3.92 -19.10
CA TYR A 413 -19.73 -3.38 -19.56
C TYR A 413 -19.81 -2.97 -21.03
N MET A 414 -19.07 -1.91 -21.40
CA MET A 414 -18.99 -1.41 -22.79
C MET A 414 -20.34 -1.03 -23.43
N GLY A 415 -21.33 -0.66 -22.60
CA GLY A 415 -22.72 -0.42 -23.07
C GLY A 415 -22.98 0.96 -23.65
N LEU A 416 -22.11 1.97 -23.45
CA LEU A 416 -22.41 3.35 -23.81
C LEU A 416 -22.64 3.56 -25.32
N ASN A 417 -21.80 2.97 -26.15
CA ASN A 417 -21.91 3.14 -27.63
C ASN A 417 -23.15 2.51 -28.22
N HIS A 418 -23.79 1.57 -27.52
CA HIS A 418 -24.96 0.83 -27.91
C HIS A 418 -26.12 1.02 -26.93
N ILE A 419 -26.11 2.15 -26.18
CA ILE A 419 -27.08 2.33 -25.09
C ILE A 419 -28.52 2.33 -25.52
N GLU A 420 -28.82 2.86 -26.70
CA GLU A 420 -30.19 2.87 -27.26
C GLU A 420 -30.66 1.46 -27.60
N GLU A 421 -29.85 0.72 -28.37
CA GLU A 421 -30.09 -0.66 -28.73
C GLU A 421 -30.22 -1.56 -27.51
N LEU A 422 -29.35 -1.33 -26.52
CA LEU A 422 -29.34 -2.07 -25.25
C LEU A 422 -30.63 -1.85 -24.45
N MET A 423 -31.06 -0.60 -24.28
CA MET A 423 -32.30 -0.29 -23.56
C MET A 423 -33.53 -0.83 -24.31
N ALA A 424 -33.59 -0.66 -25.62
CA ALA A 424 -34.66 -1.20 -26.46
C ALA A 424 -34.71 -2.73 -26.38
N ALA A 425 -33.59 -3.41 -26.39
CA ALA A 425 -33.52 -4.86 -26.29
C ALA A 425 -34.03 -5.40 -24.93
N PHE A 426 -33.70 -4.74 -23.81
CA PHE A 426 -34.28 -5.08 -22.51
C PHE A 426 -35.83 -5.05 -22.57
N VAL A 427 -36.40 -3.96 -23.11
CA VAL A 427 -37.86 -3.81 -23.20
C VAL A 427 -38.46 -4.83 -24.17
N ALA A 428 -37.86 -5.06 -25.33
CA ALA A 428 -38.34 -6.02 -26.33
C ALA A 428 -38.37 -7.46 -25.79
N HIS A 429 -37.50 -7.80 -24.84
CA HIS A 429 -37.46 -9.12 -24.21
C HIS A 429 -38.21 -9.18 -22.87
N GLY A 430 -39.09 -8.21 -22.58
CA GLY A 430 -40.07 -8.28 -21.50
C GLY A 430 -39.71 -7.52 -20.22
N ALA A 431 -38.63 -6.75 -20.18
CA ALA A 431 -38.38 -5.85 -19.04
C ALA A 431 -39.33 -4.65 -19.09
N SER A 432 -39.80 -4.18 -17.92
CA SER A 432 -40.64 -2.99 -17.85
C SER A 432 -39.88 -1.74 -18.34
N PRO A 433 -40.47 -0.89 -19.19
CA PRO A 433 -39.85 0.38 -19.57
C PRO A 433 -39.52 1.28 -18.39
N ASP A 434 -40.26 1.15 -17.28
CA ASP A 434 -40.05 1.90 -16.05
C ASP A 434 -38.99 1.28 -15.10
N LEU A 435 -38.35 0.17 -15.49
CA LEU A 435 -37.30 -0.45 -14.71
C LEU A 435 -36.13 0.55 -14.54
N PRO A 436 -35.72 0.85 -13.30
CA PRO A 436 -34.64 1.80 -13.06
C PRO A 436 -33.32 1.36 -13.67
N ALA A 437 -32.61 2.30 -14.24
CA ALA A 437 -31.28 2.10 -14.77
C ALA A 437 -30.40 3.32 -14.55
N ALA A 438 -29.09 3.11 -14.44
CA ALA A 438 -28.11 4.16 -14.24
C ALA A 438 -26.86 3.94 -15.10
N ILE A 439 -26.21 5.02 -15.50
CA ILE A 439 -24.88 4.99 -16.10
C ILE A 439 -23.92 5.68 -15.15
N VAL A 440 -22.82 5.01 -14.80
CA VAL A 440 -21.71 5.58 -14.07
C VAL A 440 -20.56 5.82 -15.04
N ASP A 441 -20.27 7.09 -15.32
CA ASP A 441 -19.20 7.54 -16.22
C ASP A 441 -17.97 7.94 -15.39
N ASN A 442 -16.78 7.51 -15.82
CA ASN A 442 -15.52 7.72 -15.13
C ASN A 442 -15.56 7.30 -13.65
N GLY A 443 -16.18 6.16 -13.36
CA GLY A 443 -16.41 5.69 -12.00
C GLY A 443 -15.14 5.68 -11.15
N THR A 444 -15.32 6.05 -9.89
CA THR A 444 -14.28 6.19 -8.85
C THR A 444 -13.26 7.32 -9.06
N ARG A 445 -13.31 8.04 -10.18
CA ARG A 445 -12.43 9.17 -10.47
C ARG A 445 -13.02 10.50 -9.96
N PRO A 446 -12.22 11.55 -9.79
CA PRO A 446 -12.72 12.87 -9.36
C PRO A 446 -13.79 13.48 -10.29
N ASN A 447 -13.79 13.11 -11.56
CA ASN A 447 -14.75 13.53 -12.58
C ASN A 447 -15.86 12.49 -12.82
N GLN A 448 -16.13 11.60 -11.87
CA GLN A 448 -17.23 10.66 -11.93
C GLN A 448 -18.56 11.39 -12.11
N ARG A 449 -19.40 10.92 -13.05
CA ARG A 449 -20.78 11.38 -13.22
C ARG A 449 -21.72 10.18 -13.17
N VAL A 450 -22.93 10.40 -12.66
CA VAL A 450 -23.97 9.37 -12.60
C VAL A 450 -25.23 9.91 -13.24
N VAL A 451 -25.72 9.23 -14.26
CA VAL A 451 -26.98 9.54 -14.93
C VAL A 451 -28.01 8.48 -14.55
N ILE A 452 -29.12 8.91 -13.98
CA ILE A 452 -30.22 8.04 -13.54
C ILE A 452 -31.41 8.19 -14.45
N GLY A 453 -32.04 7.07 -14.78
CA GLY A 453 -33.26 7.02 -15.56
C GLY A 453 -33.96 5.68 -15.41
N THR A 454 -34.76 5.39 -16.41
CA THR A 454 -35.42 4.10 -16.65
C THR A 454 -34.97 3.54 -17.98
N LEU A 455 -35.32 2.32 -18.30
CA LEU A 455 -35.07 1.75 -19.64
C LEU A 455 -35.62 2.62 -20.76
N ALA A 456 -36.73 3.32 -20.52
CA ALA A 456 -37.38 4.18 -21.52
C ALA A 456 -36.61 5.49 -21.79
N ASP A 457 -35.95 6.11 -20.79
CA ASP A 457 -35.41 7.47 -20.91
C ASP A 457 -33.88 7.56 -20.77
N LEU A 458 -33.22 6.52 -20.27
CA LEU A 458 -31.78 6.56 -19.96
C LEU A 458 -30.91 6.89 -21.18
N ALA A 459 -31.24 6.38 -22.36
CA ALA A 459 -30.47 6.65 -23.58
C ALA A 459 -30.52 8.14 -23.97
N ALA A 460 -31.69 8.78 -23.87
CA ALA A 460 -31.86 10.21 -24.13
C ALA A 460 -31.07 11.05 -23.10
N LYS A 461 -31.16 10.70 -21.83
CA LYS A 461 -30.41 11.36 -20.74
C LYS A 461 -28.90 11.21 -20.91
N ALA A 462 -28.40 10.04 -21.32
CA ALA A 462 -26.99 9.80 -21.59
C ALA A 462 -26.46 10.68 -22.72
N ARG A 463 -27.21 10.86 -23.78
CA ARG A 463 -26.87 11.80 -24.89
C ARG A 463 -26.82 13.24 -24.42
N ALA A 464 -27.82 13.67 -23.67
CA ALA A 464 -27.87 15.04 -23.14
C ALA A 464 -26.70 15.35 -22.20
N ALA A 465 -26.23 14.33 -21.47
CA ALA A 465 -25.09 14.45 -20.55
C ALA A 465 -23.71 14.41 -21.25
N ASP A 466 -23.62 14.18 -22.55
CA ASP A 466 -22.38 14.08 -23.34
C ASP A 466 -21.30 13.22 -22.65
N LEU A 467 -21.66 11.99 -22.29
CA LEU A 467 -20.75 11.05 -21.60
C LEU A 467 -19.68 10.54 -22.59
N ARG A 468 -18.41 10.57 -22.19
CA ARG A 468 -17.27 10.21 -23.06
C ARG A 468 -16.26 9.26 -22.39
N GLY A 469 -16.41 9.01 -21.10
CA GLY A 469 -15.49 8.17 -20.34
C GLY A 469 -15.78 6.68 -20.46
N PRO A 470 -14.97 5.84 -19.80
CA PRO A 470 -15.36 4.46 -19.55
C PRO A 470 -16.58 4.43 -18.64
N THR A 471 -17.59 3.64 -19.02
CA THR A 471 -18.87 3.59 -18.30
C THR A 471 -19.23 2.18 -17.88
N ILE A 472 -20.02 2.12 -16.80
CA ILE A 472 -20.80 0.93 -16.40
C ILE A 472 -22.28 1.33 -16.42
N VAL A 473 -23.11 0.48 -17.03
CA VAL A 473 -24.57 0.61 -16.97
C VAL A 473 -25.07 -0.37 -15.91
N ILE A 474 -25.90 0.10 -14.97
CA ILE A 474 -26.52 -0.72 -13.91
C ILE A 474 -28.01 -0.69 -14.13
N VAL A 475 -28.63 -1.87 -14.31
CA VAL A 475 -30.07 -2.03 -14.52
C VAL A 475 -30.64 -2.82 -13.34
N GLY A 476 -31.69 -2.29 -12.72
CA GLY A 476 -32.37 -2.95 -11.61
C GLY A 476 -32.91 -1.97 -10.56
N THR A 477 -33.80 -2.46 -9.72
CA THR A 477 -34.47 -1.66 -8.67
C THR A 477 -33.52 -1.09 -7.63
N VAL A 478 -32.31 -1.65 -7.49
CA VAL A 478 -31.22 -1.15 -6.61
C VAL A 478 -30.83 0.29 -6.94
N VAL A 479 -31.05 0.75 -8.16
CA VAL A 479 -30.73 2.13 -8.58
C VAL A 479 -31.50 3.16 -7.74
N ARG A 480 -32.70 2.84 -7.26
CA ARG A 480 -33.49 3.71 -6.38
C ARG A 480 -32.83 4.00 -5.04
N LEU A 481 -31.93 3.12 -4.61
CA LEU A 481 -31.24 3.26 -3.31
C LEU A 481 -30.22 4.40 -3.32
N ARG A 482 -29.77 4.84 -4.51
CA ARG A 482 -28.81 5.94 -4.61
C ARG A 482 -29.26 7.22 -3.88
N GLU A 483 -30.54 7.57 -3.94
CA GLU A 483 -31.06 8.78 -3.25
C GLU A 483 -30.73 8.79 -1.76
N LYS A 484 -30.65 7.61 -1.13
CA LYS A 484 -30.36 7.44 0.30
C LYS A 484 -28.89 7.11 0.58
N LEU A 485 -28.18 6.54 -0.40
CA LEU A 485 -26.85 5.95 -0.21
C LEU A 485 -25.72 6.71 -0.91
N ASP A 486 -25.99 7.86 -1.53
CA ASP A 486 -24.94 8.70 -2.14
C ASP A 486 -24.05 9.33 -1.05
N TRP A 487 -22.92 8.70 -0.80
CA TRP A 487 -21.94 9.09 0.23
C TRP A 487 -20.71 9.78 -0.34
N HIS A 488 -20.51 9.66 -1.65
CA HIS A 488 -19.30 10.16 -2.31
C HIS A 488 -19.32 11.69 -2.34
N TRP A 489 -18.50 12.30 -1.46
CA TRP A 489 -18.43 13.73 -1.31
C TRP A 489 -17.97 14.40 -2.61
N ARG A 490 -18.78 15.31 -3.14
CA ARG A 490 -18.43 16.23 -4.22
C ARG A 490 -18.40 17.64 -3.66
N PRO A 491 -17.42 18.49 -4.07
CA PRO A 491 -17.53 19.93 -3.80
C PRO A 491 -18.87 20.44 -4.38
N LYS A 492 -19.68 21.10 -3.56
CA LYS A 492 -20.89 21.78 -4.04
C LYS A 492 -20.48 22.77 -5.12
N GLY A 493 -20.93 22.57 -6.37
CA GLY A 493 -20.64 23.44 -7.51
C GLY A 493 -20.05 22.78 -8.74
N ALA A 494 -19.80 21.47 -8.74
CA ALA A 494 -19.31 20.74 -9.92
C ALA A 494 -20.42 20.36 -10.93
N ASP A 495 -21.67 20.29 -10.46
CA ASP A 495 -22.85 20.12 -11.34
C ASP A 495 -23.49 21.51 -11.47
N GLY A 496 -23.50 22.08 -12.68
CA GLY A 496 -24.09 23.40 -12.98
C GLY A 496 -25.62 23.49 -12.82
N SER A 497 -26.16 22.88 -11.76
CA SER A 497 -27.55 23.06 -11.33
C SER A 497 -27.59 24.04 -10.18
N ASN A 498 -27.90 25.31 -10.48
CA ASN A 498 -28.50 26.23 -9.55
C ASN A 498 -29.81 25.61 -9.05
N GLU A 499 -29.83 25.15 -7.81
CA GLU A 499 -31.06 25.13 -7.05
C GLU A 499 -31.13 26.44 -6.24
N GLU A 500 -31.65 27.51 -6.91
CA GLU A 500 -32.55 28.42 -6.24
C GLU A 500 -33.81 27.64 -5.86
N GLN A 501 -34.07 27.49 -4.57
CA GLN A 501 -35.39 27.70 -3.98
C GLN A 501 -35.50 27.12 -2.56
N ALA A 502 -35.87 28.08 -1.71
CA ALA A 502 -36.57 28.11 -0.43
C ALA A 502 -35.80 27.86 0.85
#